data_2ddbe809a8cfd4caaa92df95cbea7303
#
_entry.id   2ddbe809a8cfd4caaa92df95cbea7303
#
_cell.length_a   1.000
_cell.length_b   1.000
_cell.length_c   1.000
_cell.angle_alpha   90.00
_cell.angle_beta   90.00
_cell.angle_gamma   90.00
#
_symmetry.space_group_name_H-M   'P 1'
#
loop_
_entity.id
_entity.type
_entity.pdbx_description
1 polymer ?
#
loop_
_entity_poly.entity_id
_entity_poly.type
_entity_poly.pdbx_seq_one_letter_code
_entity_poly.pdbx_strand_id
1 'polypeptide(L)'
;TLKVPPGDTLPRHVCDNCRAIHYQNPRMVVGCIAEWEDRILLCRRGIEPRYGLWTVPAGYMEDGETTFQGAVRETLEEANARVEIDSLYALYNIPHISQVYILFRARLLNPDVRPGAETLEARLFAEREIPWGRIAFASVRNALVHYYDDRRNGAYPFHMGTIEQPRKA
;
A
#
# COMPACT_ATOMS: atom_id res chain seq x y z
N THR A 1 -13.04 28.50 -2.80
CA THR A 1 -13.99 28.13 -3.87
C THR A 1 -13.30 27.31 -4.94
N LEU A 2 -14.02 26.37 -5.60
CA LEU A 2 -13.49 25.58 -6.74
C LEU A 2 -13.66 26.43 -8.02
N LYS A 3 -12.55 26.78 -8.68
CA LYS A 3 -12.54 27.55 -9.94
C LYS A 3 -11.27 27.29 -10.75
N VAL A 4 -11.30 27.57 -12.05
CA VAL A 4 -10.13 27.46 -12.92
C VAL A 4 -9.30 28.75 -12.76
N PRO A 5 -8.07 28.64 -12.18
CA PRO A 5 -7.21 29.83 -12.02
C PRO A 5 -6.66 30.30 -13.38
N PRO A 6 -6.25 31.56 -13.50
CA PRO A 6 -5.58 32.03 -14.70
C PRO A 6 -4.33 31.20 -15.04
N GLY A 7 -4.23 30.69 -16.27
CA GLY A 7 -3.12 29.86 -16.73
C GLY A 7 -3.25 28.37 -16.43
N ASP A 8 -4.31 27.91 -15.74
CA ASP A 8 -4.63 26.49 -15.53
C ASP A 8 -5.75 26.03 -16.49
N THR A 9 -5.87 24.72 -16.68
CA THR A 9 -6.93 24.08 -17.47
C THR A 9 -7.92 23.29 -16.63
N LEU A 10 -7.65 23.13 -15.34
CA LEU A 10 -8.45 22.32 -14.40
C LEU A 10 -8.95 23.16 -13.22
N PRO A 11 -10.13 22.83 -12.66
CA PRO A 11 -10.60 23.46 -11.45
C PRO A 11 -9.66 23.16 -10.27
N ARG A 12 -9.35 24.20 -9.48
CA ARG A 12 -8.54 24.14 -8.26
C ARG A 12 -9.27 24.76 -7.10
N HIS A 13 -8.95 24.34 -5.89
CA HIS A 13 -9.41 25.04 -4.70
C HIS A 13 -8.62 26.33 -4.56
N VAL A 14 -9.30 27.46 -4.69
CA VAL A 14 -8.70 28.81 -4.55
C VAL A 14 -9.29 29.47 -3.33
N CYS A 15 -8.42 29.99 -2.46
CA CYS A 15 -8.85 30.80 -1.32
C CYS A 15 -9.44 32.14 -1.81
N ASP A 16 -10.66 32.44 -1.44
CA ASP A 16 -11.32 33.67 -1.87
C ASP A 16 -10.75 34.94 -1.17
N ASN A 17 -10.09 34.73 -0.03
CA ASN A 17 -9.50 35.82 0.74
C ASN A 17 -8.07 36.20 0.27
N CYS A 18 -7.16 35.18 0.24
CA CYS A 18 -5.75 35.42 -0.12
C CYS A 18 -5.38 34.99 -1.53
N ARG A 19 -6.31 34.39 -2.30
CA ARG A 19 -6.14 33.87 -3.66
C ARG A 19 -5.13 32.74 -3.79
N ALA A 20 -4.67 32.14 -2.69
CA ALA A 20 -3.80 30.99 -2.73
C ALA A 20 -4.49 29.83 -3.46
N ILE A 21 -3.75 29.16 -4.36
CA ILE A 21 -4.23 28.01 -5.13
C ILE A 21 -3.75 26.76 -4.41
N HIS A 22 -4.68 25.87 -4.01
CA HIS A 22 -4.39 24.60 -3.39
C HIS A 22 -4.44 23.49 -4.43
N TYR A 23 -3.29 22.99 -4.79
CA TYR A 23 -3.16 21.82 -5.67
C TYR A 23 -3.41 20.53 -4.88
N GLN A 24 -4.20 19.65 -5.45
CA GLN A 24 -4.40 18.31 -4.91
C GLN A 24 -3.74 17.30 -5.85
N ASN A 25 -2.74 16.60 -5.33
CA ASN A 25 -2.06 15.52 -6.05
C ASN A 25 -2.56 14.16 -5.54
N PRO A 26 -2.42 13.10 -6.34
CA PRO A 26 -2.66 11.74 -5.87
C PRO A 26 -1.79 11.45 -4.64
N ARG A 27 -2.39 10.80 -3.64
CA ARG A 27 -1.66 10.36 -2.45
C ARG A 27 -0.90 9.09 -2.76
N MET A 28 0.35 9.02 -2.32
CA MET A 28 1.17 7.82 -2.45
C MET A 28 1.01 6.95 -1.19
N VAL A 29 0.73 5.67 -1.41
CA VAL A 29 0.74 4.63 -0.38
C VAL A 29 1.94 3.74 -0.65
N VAL A 30 2.75 3.50 0.37
CA VAL A 30 3.96 2.70 0.28
C VAL A 30 3.90 1.54 1.28
N GLY A 31 4.41 0.37 0.89
CA GLY A 31 4.41 -0.79 1.77
C GLY A 31 5.24 -1.95 1.28
N CYS A 32 5.25 -3.03 2.05
CA CYS A 32 6.08 -4.20 1.79
C CYS A 32 5.27 -5.49 1.69
N ILE A 33 5.59 -6.31 0.68
CA ILE A 33 5.37 -7.76 0.76
C ILE A 33 6.60 -8.29 1.49
N ALA A 34 6.48 -8.42 2.81
CA ALA A 34 7.56 -8.82 3.70
C ALA A 34 7.54 -10.34 3.89
N GLU A 35 8.61 -11.01 3.44
CA GLU A 35 8.72 -12.47 3.46
C GLU A 35 9.65 -12.97 4.59
N TRP A 36 9.28 -14.10 5.16
CA TRP A 36 10.11 -14.92 6.04
C TRP A 36 10.00 -16.37 5.62
N GLU A 37 11.08 -16.95 5.11
CA GLU A 37 11.09 -18.31 4.54
C GLU A 37 10.01 -18.49 3.45
N ASP A 38 8.99 -19.32 3.72
CA ASP A 38 7.88 -19.59 2.81
C ASP A 38 6.61 -18.79 3.13
N ARG A 39 6.70 -17.82 4.06
CA ARG A 39 5.57 -17.05 4.59
C ARG A 39 5.69 -15.58 4.30
N ILE A 40 4.56 -14.91 4.24
CA ILE A 40 4.49 -13.45 4.15
C ILE A 40 3.75 -12.87 5.35
N LEU A 41 4.14 -11.65 5.71
CA LEU A 41 3.50 -10.86 6.75
C LEU A 41 2.21 -10.24 6.25
N LEU A 42 1.10 -10.48 6.97
CA LEU A 42 -0.13 -9.72 6.83
C LEU A 42 -0.52 -9.09 8.17
N CYS A 43 -1.14 -7.92 8.07
CA CYS A 43 -1.69 -7.14 9.17
C CYS A 43 -3.22 -7.09 9.06
N ARG A 44 -3.94 -7.34 10.16
CA ARG A 44 -5.39 -7.18 10.23
C ARG A 44 -5.71 -5.77 10.68
N ARG A 45 -6.37 -5.02 9.83
CA ARG A 45 -6.64 -3.59 10.01
C ARG A 45 -7.48 -3.31 11.26
N GLY A 46 -7.01 -2.38 12.08
CA GLY A 46 -7.71 -1.86 13.26
C GLY A 46 -8.40 -0.52 13.01
N ILE A 47 -8.36 0.00 11.77
CA ILE A 47 -8.93 1.30 11.39
C ILE A 47 -9.74 1.20 10.10
N GLU A 48 -10.65 2.16 9.91
CA GLU A 48 -11.35 2.34 8.64
C GLU A 48 -10.45 3.01 7.57
N PRO A 49 -10.70 2.80 6.28
CA PRO A 49 -11.67 1.86 5.70
C PRO A 49 -11.22 0.41 5.84
N ARG A 50 -12.18 -0.52 5.73
CA ARG A 50 -11.89 -1.96 5.72
C ARG A 50 -11.41 -2.54 7.07
N TYR A 51 -11.94 -2.02 8.17
CA TYR A 51 -11.71 -2.57 9.51
C TYR A 51 -11.87 -4.10 9.56
N GLY A 52 -10.96 -4.77 10.25
CA GLY A 52 -10.96 -6.23 10.44
C GLY A 52 -10.53 -7.07 9.23
N LEU A 53 -10.25 -6.46 8.07
CA LEU A 53 -9.73 -7.15 6.90
C LEU A 53 -8.19 -7.15 6.88
N TRP A 54 -7.61 -8.05 6.09
CA TRP A 54 -6.16 -8.27 6.02
C TRP A 54 -5.51 -7.49 4.88
N THR A 55 -4.32 -7.01 5.13
CA THR A 55 -3.48 -6.31 4.14
C THR A 55 -2.01 -6.61 4.39
N VAL A 56 -1.14 -6.30 3.43
CA VAL A 56 0.28 -6.14 3.72
C VAL A 56 0.48 -4.84 4.50
N PRO A 57 1.54 -4.70 5.33
CA PRO A 57 1.83 -3.43 5.98
C PRO A 57 2.07 -2.33 4.95
N ALA A 58 1.28 -1.27 5.02
CA ALA A 58 1.35 -0.17 4.06
C ALA A 58 0.51 1.04 4.51
N GLY A 59 1.04 2.24 4.35
CA GLY A 59 0.33 3.49 4.64
C GLY A 59 0.78 4.66 3.78
N TYR A 60 0.32 5.85 4.12
CA TYR A 60 0.64 7.04 3.37
C TYR A 60 2.09 7.45 3.56
N MET A 61 2.72 7.80 2.44
CA MET A 61 4.04 8.40 2.44
C MET A 61 3.99 9.77 3.13
N GLU A 62 4.98 10.06 3.96
CA GLU A 62 5.13 11.33 4.66
C GLU A 62 6.06 12.30 3.90
N ASP A 63 5.94 13.60 4.20
CA ASP A 63 6.82 14.60 3.63
C ASP A 63 8.27 14.40 4.07
N GLY A 64 9.20 14.48 3.13
CA GLY A 64 10.63 14.38 3.38
C GLY A 64 11.18 12.95 3.47
N GLU A 65 10.35 11.92 3.34
CA GLU A 65 10.83 10.54 3.26
C GLU A 65 10.90 10.03 1.82
N THR A 66 11.78 9.07 1.57
CA THR A 66 11.79 8.29 0.33
C THR A 66 10.74 7.20 0.40
N THR A 67 10.32 6.66 -0.76
CA THR A 67 9.38 5.53 -0.82
C THR A 67 9.88 4.30 -0.04
N PHE A 68 11.21 4.07 -0.01
CA PHE A 68 11.84 3.01 0.79
C PHE A 68 11.68 3.25 2.29
N GLN A 69 11.96 4.49 2.73
CA GLN A 69 11.85 4.87 4.14
C GLN A 69 10.42 4.72 4.62
N GLY A 70 9.44 5.20 3.84
CA GLY A 70 8.03 5.05 4.16
C GLY A 70 7.59 3.59 4.26
N ALA A 71 7.98 2.75 3.30
CA ALA A 71 7.62 1.32 3.34
C ALA A 71 8.22 0.58 4.54
N VAL A 72 9.46 0.90 4.92
CA VAL A 72 10.11 0.35 6.12
C VAL A 72 9.44 0.86 7.39
N ARG A 73 9.13 2.17 7.47
CA ARG A 73 8.44 2.79 8.61
C ARG A 73 7.06 2.15 8.82
N GLU A 74 6.25 2.06 7.78
CA GLU A 74 4.91 1.44 7.86
C GLU A 74 4.96 -0.01 8.32
N THR A 75 5.94 -0.78 7.84
CA THR A 75 6.14 -2.18 8.28
C THR A 75 6.49 -2.25 9.78
N LEU A 76 7.31 -1.30 10.26
CA LEU A 76 7.64 -1.21 11.68
C LEU A 76 6.44 -0.77 12.51
N GLU A 77 5.70 0.24 12.07
CA GLU A 77 4.55 0.80 12.81
C GLU A 77 3.38 -0.17 12.89
N GLU A 78 3.03 -0.84 11.79
CA GLU A 78 1.89 -1.75 11.74
C GLU A 78 2.17 -3.14 12.33
N ALA A 79 3.41 -3.62 12.26
CA ALA A 79 3.75 -4.99 12.64
C ALA A 79 4.92 -5.14 13.63
N ASN A 80 5.52 -4.03 14.09
CA ASN A 80 6.78 -4.03 14.86
C ASN A 80 7.88 -4.86 14.17
N ALA A 81 7.84 -4.96 12.85
CA ALA A 81 8.70 -5.81 12.05
C ALA A 81 9.77 -4.98 11.35
N ARG A 82 11.01 -5.50 11.37
CA ARG A 82 12.13 -4.91 10.65
C ARG A 82 12.37 -5.67 9.35
N VAL A 83 12.55 -4.92 8.27
CA VAL A 83 12.74 -5.47 6.93
C VAL A 83 13.96 -4.90 6.25
N GLU A 84 14.48 -5.67 5.31
CA GLU A 84 15.43 -5.24 4.30
C GLU A 84 14.72 -5.28 2.94
N ILE A 85 14.71 -4.15 2.23
CA ILE A 85 14.06 -4.05 0.92
C ILE A 85 14.92 -4.76 -0.12
N ASP A 86 14.31 -5.67 -0.87
CA ASP A 86 14.97 -6.35 -2.00
C ASP A 86 14.79 -5.55 -3.30
N SER A 87 13.55 -5.21 -3.64
CA SER A 87 13.24 -4.56 -4.93
C SER A 87 11.90 -3.83 -4.90
N LEU A 88 11.76 -2.84 -5.80
CA LEU A 88 10.44 -2.34 -6.18
C LEU A 88 9.69 -3.48 -6.90
N TYR A 89 8.50 -3.81 -6.39
CA TYR A 89 7.79 -4.99 -6.87
C TYR A 89 6.54 -4.67 -7.66
N ALA A 90 5.69 -3.79 -7.15
CA ALA A 90 4.45 -3.44 -7.82
C ALA A 90 4.08 -1.97 -7.68
N LEU A 91 3.47 -1.41 -8.73
CA LEU A 91 2.84 -0.11 -8.72
C LEU A 91 1.41 -0.23 -9.26
N TYR A 92 0.44 0.21 -8.47
CA TYR A 92 -0.96 0.26 -8.89
C TYR A 92 -1.49 1.68 -8.87
N ASN A 93 -2.00 2.12 -10.02
CA ASN A 93 -2.77 3.36 -10.13
C ASN A 93 -4.21 3.09 -9.67
N ILE A 94 -4.75 3.96 -8.82
CA ILE A 94 -6.13 3.86 -8.32
C ILE A 94 -6.82 5.24 -8.54
N PRO A 95 -7.16 5.58 -9.80
CA PRO A 95 -7.60 6.93 -10.16
C PRO A 95 -8.87 7.38 -9.43
N HIS A 96 -9.82 6.48 -9.23
CA HIS A 96 -11.13 6.79 -8.63
C HIS A 96 -11.07 7.24 -7.16
N ILE A 97 -9.94 7.04 -6.48
CA ILE A 97 -9.68 7.54 -5.12
C ILE A 97 -8.42 8.41 -5.04
N SER A 98 -7.85 8.79 -6.21
CA SER A 98 -6.65 9.61 -6.34
C SER A 98 -5.48 9.06 -5.51
N GLN A 99 -5.13 7.78 -5.72
CA GLN A 99 -4.00 7.12 -5.05
C GLN A 99 -3.07 6.41 -6.04
N VAL A 100 -1.80 6.35 -5.67
CA VAL A 100 -0.78 5.47 -6.27
C VAL A 100 -0.26 4.56 -5.16
N TYR A 101 -0.34 3.26 -5.39
CA TYR A 101 0.11 2.23 -4.46
C TYR A 101 1.44 1.65 -4.92
N ILE A 102 2.47 1.74 -4.09
CA ILE A 102 3.83 1.28 -4.39
C ILE A 102 4.20 0.20 -3.38
N LEU A 103 4.46 -0.99 -3.86
CA LEU A 103 4.82 -2.13 -3.03
C LEU A 103 6.24 -2.61 -3.34
N PHE A 104 7.00 -2.82 -2.28
CA PHE A 104 8.32 -3.42 -2.33
C PHE A 104 8.26 -4.88 -1.92
N ARG A 105 9.09 -5.70 -2.56
CA ARG A 105 9.44 -7.00 -2.00
C ARG A 105 10.52 -6.76 -0.96
N ALA A 106 10.35 -7.37 0.22
CA ALA A 106 11.25 -7.18 1.33
C ALA A 106 11.42 -8.48 2.13
N ARG A 107 12.56 -8.63 2.77
CA ARG A 107 12.85 -9.74 3.67
C ARG A 107 12.74 -9.28 5.13
N LEU A 108 12.03 -10.03 5.95
CA LEU A 108 12.04 -9.83 7.40
C LEU A 108 13.41 -10.15 7.98
N LEU A 109 13.87 -9.37 8.93
CA LEU A 109 15.14 -9.63 9.63
C LEU A 109 14.99 -10.67 10.74
N ASN A 110 13.78 -10.87 11.23
CA ASN A 110 13.40 -11.93 12.17
C ASN A 110 11.88 -12.19 12.08
N PRO A 111 11.38 -13.33 12.58
CA PRO A 111 9.95 -13.68 12.52
C PRO A 111 9.11 -13.08 13.65
N ASP A 112 9.70 -12.29 14.56
CA ASP A 112 9.00 -11.69 15.69
C ASP A 112 8.14 -10.51 15.23
N VAL A 113 6.89 -10.78 14.87
CA VAL A 113 5.93 -9.77 14.45
C VAL A 113 4.88 -9.55 15.53
N ARG A 114 4.47 -8.30 15.74
CA ARG A 114 3.48 -7.91 16.74
C ARG A 114 2.63 -6.77 16.20
N PRO A 115 1.31 -6.75 16.48
CA PRO A 115 0.47 -5.67 16.02
C PRO A 115 0.91 -4.31 16.56
N GLY A 116 0.90 -3.30 15.72
CA GLY A 116 1.03 -1.90 16.08
C GLY A 116 -0.31 -1.28 16.49
N ALA A 117 -0.33 0.04 16.71
CA ALA A 117 -1.51 0.74 17.24
C ALA A 117 -2.75 0.65 16.34
N GLU A 118 -2.56 0.62 15.02
CA GLU A 118 -3.63 0.56 14.01
C GLU A 118 -3.89 -0.87 13.48
N THR A 119 -3.28 -1.87 14.12
CA THR A 119 -3.32 -3.27 13.69
C THR A 119 -3.92 -4.15 14.79
N LEU A 120 -4.95 -4.92 14.47
CA LEU A 120 -5.57 -5.86 15.41
C LEU A 120 -4.75 -7.15 15.57
N GLU A 121 -4.06 -7.56 14.51
CA GLU A 121 -3.27 -8.79 14.48
C GLU A 121 -2.21 -8.69 13.37
N ALA A 122 -0.97 -9.06 13.67
CA ALA A 122 0.10 -9.23 12.70
C ALA A 122 0.54 -10.69 12.71
N ARG A 123 0.60 -11.33 11.53
CA ARG A 123 0.91 -12.76 11.44
C ARG A 123 1.57 -13.13 10.11
N LEU A 124 2.41 -14.18 10.17
CA LEU A 124 3.04 -14.80 9.02
C LEU A 124 2.13 -15.91 8.45
N PHE A 125 1.84 -15.84 7.16
CA PHE A 125 0.96 -16.75 6.44
C PHE A 125 1.73 -17.52 5.37
N ALA A 126 1.63 -18.85 5.36
CA ALA A 126 1.96 -19.63 4.17
C ALA A 126 0.88 -19.39 3.08
N GLU A 127 1.20 -19.63 1.80
CA GLU A 127 0.28 -19.39 0.68
C GLU A 127 -1.13 -19.97 0.90
N ARG A 128 -1.20 -21.21 1.36
CA ARG A 128 -2.47 -21.93 1.62
C ARG A 128 -3.29 -21.34 2.77
N GLU A 129 -2.67 -20.52 3.63
CA GLU A 129 -3.30 -19.91 4.80
C GLU A 129 -3.80 -18.51 4.52
N ILE A 130 -3.46 -17.93 3.35
CA ILE A 130 -3.87 -16.58 2.97
C ILE A 130 -5.39 -16.45 2.97
N PRO A 131 -5.95 -15.52 3.72
CA PRO A 131 -7.40 -15.33 3.78
C PRO A 131 -7.91 -14.54 2.56
N TRP A 132 -7.82 -15.12 1.36
CA TRP A 132 -8.09 -14.47 0.07
C TRP A 132 -9.41 -13.71 -0.01
N GLY A 133 -10.47 -14.24 0.59
CA GLY A 133 -11.79 -13.60 0.66
C GLY A 133 -11.86 -12.44 1.65
N ARG A 134 -10.83 -12.21 2.44
CA ARG A 134 -10.73 -11.17 3.46
C ARG A 134 -9.56 -10.21 3.25
N ILE A 135 -8.95 -10.20 2.07
CA ILE A 135 -7.95 -9.19 1.70
C ILE A 135 -8.67 -7.86 1.46
N ALA A 136 -8.18 -6.81 2.12
CA ALA A 136 -8.86 -5.51 2.19
C ALA A 136 -8.93 -4.77 0.84
N PHE A 137 -7.88 -4.85 0.04
CA PHE A 137 -7.70 -4.03 -1.15
C PHE A 137 -7.36 -4.88 -2.38
N ALA A 138 -7.94 -4.51 -3.53
CA ALA A 138 -7.69 -5.20 -4.79
C ALA A 138 -6.21 -5.08 -5.22
N SER A 139 -5.55 -3.94 -4.96
CA SER A 139 -4.12 -3.74 -5.21
C SER A 139 -3.27 -4.77 -4.46
N VAL A 140 -3.54 -4.98 -3.17
CA VAL A 140 -2.84 -5.97 -2.35
C VAL A 140 -3.14 -7.38 -2.83
N ARG A 141 -4.41 -7.70 -3.11
CA ARG A 141 -4.78 -9.02 -3.63
C ARG A 141 -4.06 -9.35 -4.94
N ASN A 142 -4.02 -8.40 -5.87
CA ASN A 142 -3.32 -8.59 -7.15
C ASN A 142 -1.81 -8.76 -6.95
N ALA A 143 -1.20 -7.94 -6.08
CA ALA A 143 0.22 -8.07 -5.76
C ALA A 143 0.56 -9.43 -5.16
N LEU A 144 -0.28 -9.96 -4.26
CA LEU A 144 -0.08 -11.27 -3.66
C LEU A 144 -0.25 -12.41 -4.67
N VAL A 145 -1.20 -12.30 -5.61
CA VAL A 145 -1.35 -13.28 -6.70
C VAL A 145 -0.08 -13.29 -7.56
N HIS A 146 0.40 -12.13 -8.01
CA HIS A 146 1.66 -12.03 -8.75
C HIS A 146 2.83 -12.60 -7.95
N TYR A 147 2.92 -12.25 -6.66
CA TYR A 147 4.02 -12.71 -5.81
C TYR A 147 4.13 -14.24 -5.76
N TYR A 148 3.01 -14.94 -5.59
CA TYR A 148 3.05 -16.41 -5.53
C TYR A 148 3.25 -17.04 -6.91
N ASP A 149 2.76 -16.44 -8.00
CA ASP A 149 3.06 -16.87 -9.37
C ASP A 149 4.56 -16.72 -9.67
N ASP A 150 5.12 -15.56 -9.35
CA ASP A 150 6.54 -15.27 -9.53
C ASP A 150 7.44 -16.19 -8.69
N ARG A 151 7.03 -16.45 -7.47
CA ARG A 151 7.74 -17.38 -6.58
C ARG A 151 7.81 -18.80 -7.18
N ARG A 152 6.72 -19.29 -7.78
CA ARG A 152 6.72 -20.59 -8.47
C ARG A 152 7.64 -20.61 -9.69
N ASN A 153 7.76 -19.46 -10.37
CA ASN A 153 8.62 -19.30 -11.54
C ASN A 153 10.09 -18.95 -11.19
N GLY A 154 10.38 -18.65 -9.93
CA GLY A 154 11.73 -18.30 -9.47
C GLY A 154 12.22 -16.92 -9.95
N ALA A 155 11.32 -16.03 -10.40
CA ALA A 155 11.65 -14.70 -10.90
C ALA A 155 10.59 -13.69 -10.46
N TYR A 156 11.02 -12.51 -10.01
CA TYR A 156 10.15 -11.47 -9.48
C TYR A 156 10.25 -10.19 -10.33
N PRO A 157 9.57 -10.14 -11.49
CA PRO A 157 9.55 -8.94 -12.33
C PRO A 157 8.76 -7.81 -11.66
N PHE A 158 8.97 -6.59 -12.13
CA PHE A 158 8.16 -5.45 -11.73
C PHE A 158 6.75 -5.53 -12.36
N HIS A 159 5.72 -5.35 -11.55
CA HIS A 159 4.33 -5.34 -11.98
C HIS A 159 3.74 -3.93 -11.93
N MET A 160 2.99 -3.53 -12.96
CA MET A 160 2.27 -2.28 -12.98
C MET A 160 0.85 -2.47 -13.51
N GLY A 161 -0.12 -1.79 -12.90
CA GLY A 161 -1.51 -1.89 -13.33
C GLY A 161 -2.39 -0.75 -12.83
N THR A 162 -3.66 -0.79 -13.23
CA THR A 162 -4.69 0.13 -12.76
C THR A 162 -5.81 -0.66 -12.09
N ILE A 163 -6.22 -0.20 -10.92
CA ILE A 163 -7.39 -0.73 -10.20
C ILE A 163 -8.60 0.09 -10.61
N GLU A 164 -9.42 -0.50 -11.43
CA GLU A 164 -10.67 0.11 -11.88
C GLU A 164 -11.72 0.15 -10.77
N GLN A 165 -12.58 1.16 -10.80
CA GLN A 165 -13.73 1.20 -9.91
C GLN A 165 -14.67 0.03 -10.25
N PRO A 166 -15.13 -0.78 -9.27
CA PRO A 166 -16.14 -1.80 -9.54
C PRO A 166 -17.35 -1.17 -10.21
N ARG A 167 -17.78 -1.70 -11.37
CA ARG A 167 -19.02 -1.25 -11.99
C ARG A 167 -20.14 -1.45 -10.98
N LYS A 168 -20.88 -0.38 -10.69
CA LYS A 168 -22.14 -0.51 -9.93
C LYS A 168 -23.06 -1.38 -10.78
N ALA A 169 -23.43 -2.54 -10.23
CA ALA A 169 -24.48 -3.38 -10.80
C ALA A 169 -25.84 -2.70 -10.67
#